data_dda157fc036128c62162ce578a8b401a
#
_entry.id   dda157fc036128c62162ce578a8b401a
#
_cell.length_a   1.000
_cell.length_b   1.000
_cell.length_c   1.000
_cell.angle_alpha   90.00
_cell.angle_beta   90.00
_cell.angle_gamma   90.00
#
_symmetry.space_group_name_H-M   'P 1'
#
loop_
_entity.id
_entity.type
_entity.pdbx_description
1 polymer ?
#
loop_
_entity_poly.entity_id
_entity_poly.type
_entity_poly.pdbx_seq_one_letter_code
_entity_poly.pdbx_strand_id
1 'polypeptide(L)'
;MFYYLSKIILWFGGWKVSAKIPENSKKAVMIAAPHTSNWDLVWARSAFYVLKIPVRFTVKKELLKGPLKWILNGLGAIGIDRTHKKGKKQSMTEAMIQLFNEREELVILVTPEGTRSYQPEWKSGFYRIAEGAGVPILCGYLDYENKIAGVGPSFDAKGDMIENIEKIKDFYRPIKGKYPEKGVR
;
A
#
# COMPACT_ATOMS: atom_id res chain seq x y z
N MET A 1 -18.70 0.59 11.84
CA MET A 1 -18.01 1.14 13.03
C MET A 1 -16.72 1.89 12.64
N PHE A 2 -15.73 1.27 12.01
CA PHE A 2 -14.45 1.91 11.66
C PHE A 2 -14.56 3.13 10.75
N TYR A 3 -15.56 3.22 9.86
CA TYR A 3 -15.79 4.36 8.98
C TYR A 3 -15.98 5.68 9.76
N TYR A 4 -16.89 5.70 10.74
CA TYR A 4 -17.17 6.90 11.51
C TYR A 4 -16.01 7.27 12.45
N LEU A 5 -15.41 6.25 13.10
CA LEU A 5 -14.21 6.46 13.92
C LEU A 5 -13.08 7.07 13.10
N SER A 6 -12.87 6.58 11.87
CA SER A 6 -11.84 7.10 10.97
C SER A 6 -12.11 8.55 10.55
N LYS A 7 -13.38 8.93 10.32
CA LYS A 7 -13.74 10.33 10.09
C LYS A 7 -13.38 11.23 11.27
N ILE A 8 -13.64 10.77 12.47
CA ILE A 8 -13.30 11.51 13.70
C ILE A 8 -11.78 11.67 13.82
N ILE A 9 -11.02 10.58 13.63
CA ILE A 9 -9.55 10.60 13.69
C ILE A 9 -8.98 11.59 12.67
N LEU A 10 -9.44 11.55 11.42
CA LEU A 10 -8.97 12.43 10.35
C LEU A 10 -9.34 13.89 10.64
N TRP A 11 -10.55 14.14 11.13
CA TRP A 11 -11.01 15.48 11.49
C TRP A 11 -10.15 16.10 12.61
N PHE A 12 -9.89 15.37 13.70
CA PHE A 12 -9.00 15.83 14.78
C PHE A 12 -7.57 16.07 14.30
N GLY A 13 -7.08 15.27 13.35
CA GLY A 13 -5.77 15.48 12.73
C GLY A 13 -5.72 16.60 11.69
N GLY A 14 -6.87 17.19 11.32
CA GLY A 14 -6.99 18.18 10.26
C GLY A 14 -6.81 17.59 8.85
N TRP A 15 -6.97 16.27 8.67
CA TRP A 15 -6.76 15.59 7.40
C TRP A 15 -8.01 15.62 6.53
N LYS A 16 -7.80 15.91 5.25
CA LYS A 16 -8.79 15.79 4.18
C LYS A 16 -8.55 14.52 3.39
N VAL A 17 -9.62 13.90 2.91
CA VAL A 17 -9.53 12.72 2.05
C VAL A 17 -9.85 13.12 0.62
N SER A 18 -8.97 12.79 -0.33
CA SER A 18 -9.22 13.01 -1.75
C SER A 18 -10.37 12.12 -2.22
N ALA A 19 -11.37 12.72 -2.87
CA ALA A 19 -12.55 12.00 -3.37
C ALA A 19 -12.30 11.26 -4.70
N LYS A 20 -11.19 11.53 -5.38
CA LYS A 20 -10.85 10.88 -6.66
C LYS A 20 -10.31 9.49 -6.38
N ILE A 21 -11.08 8.47 -6.72
CA ILE A 21 -10.68 7.06 -6.63
C ILE A 21 -10.63 6.52 -8.05
N PRO A 22 -9.52 5.91 -8.50
CA PRO A 22 -9.46 5.24 -9.80
C PRO A 22 -10.49 4.10 -9.90
N GLU A 23 -11.06 3.88 -11.09
CA GLU A 23 -12.11 2.88 -11.31
C GLU A 23 -11.70 1.46 -10.88
N ASN A 24 -10.43 1.10 -11.07
CA ASN A 24 -9.89 -0.22 -10.73
C ASN A 24 -9.37 -0.36 -9.28
N SER A 25 -9.89 0.45 -8.35
CA SER A 25 -9.40 0.50 -6.96
C SER A 25 -9.75 -0.72 -6.09
N LYS A 26 -10.48 -1.69 -6.63
CA LYS A 26 -10.87 -2.90 -5.89
C LYS A 26 -9.90 -4.06 -6.03
N LYS A 27 -9.11 -4.11 -7.11
CA LYS A 27 -8.11 -5.16 -7.35
C LYS A 27 -6.83 -4.54 -7.92
N ALA A 28 -5.85 -4.29 -7.05
CA ALA A 28 -4.66 -3.55 -7.41
C ALA A 28 -3.50 -3.78 -6.43
N VAL A 29 -2.29 -3.56 -6.87
CA VAL A 29 -1.16 -3.28 -5.97
C VAL A 29 -1.17 -1.80 -5.64
N MET A 30 -1.34 -1.44 -4.39
CA MET A 30 -1.23 -0.06 -3.94
C MET A 30 0.14 0.18 -3.34
N ILE A 31 0.85 1.15 -3.86
CA ILE A 31 2.08 1.64 -3.23
C ILE A 31 1.75 2.80 -2.31
N ALA A 32 2.45 2.87 -1.18
CA ALA A 32 2.35 3.97 -0.23
C ALA A 32 3.73 4.63 -0.11
N ALA A 33 3.84 5.84 -0.64
CA ALA A 33 5.01 6.70 -0.59
C ALA A 33 4.59 8.17 -0.44
N PRO A 34 5.48 9.03 0.06
CA PRO A 34 6.66 8.69 0.84
C PRO A 34 6.28 8.08 2.20
N HIS A 35 6.97 6.99 2.60
CA HIS A 35 6.75 6.36 3.90
C HIS A 35 7.83 6.77 4.90
N THR A 36 7.57 7.79 5.67
CA THR A 36 8.58 8.45 6.52
C THR A 36 8.32 8.32 8.02
N SER A 37 7.13 7.83 8.43
CA SER A 37 6.73 7.82 9.84
C SER A 37 5.83 6.63 10.21
N ASN A 38 5.81 6.26 11.49
CA ASN A 38 4.82 5.31 12.03
C ASN A 38 3.39 5.88 12.02
N TRP A 39 3.24 7.21 12.06
CA TRP A 39 1.95 7.88 11.98
C TRP A 39 1.25 7.69 10.64
N ASP A 40 2.00 7.33 9.59
CA ASP A 40 1.45 7.05 8.27
C ASP A 40 0.41 5.93 8.33
N LEU A 41 0.63 4.91 9.19
CA LEU A 41 -0.34 3.84 9.39
C LEU A 41 -1.70 4.36 9.89
N VAL A 42 -1.70 5.30 10.83
CA VAL A 42 -2.93 5.84 11.42
C VAL A 42 -3.73 6.61 10.37
N TRP A 43 -3.05 7.54 9.66
CA TRP A 43 -3.70 8.40 8.68
C TRP A 43 -4.14 7.63 7.43
N ALA A 44 -3.25 6.80 6.87
CA ALA A 44 -3.57 5.99 5.69
C ALA A 44 -4.70 5.00 5.98
N ARG A 45 -4.66 4.29 7.12
CA ARG A 45 -5.71 3.33 7.46
C ARG A 45 -7.06 4.01 7.64
N SER A 46 -7.09 5.17 8.28
CA SER A 46 -8.30 5.95 8.45
C SER A 46 -8.83 6.44 7.09
N ALA A 47 -7.97 6.91 6.19
CA ALA A 47 -8.36 7.31 4.84
C ALA A 47 -8.94 6.15 4.04
N PHE A 48 -8.33 4.96 4.07
CA PHE A 48 -8.82 3.78 3.35
C PHE A 48 -10.19 3.31 3.85
N TYR A 49 -10.47 3.42 5.15
CA TYR A 49 -11.82 3.14 5.66
C TYR A 49 -12.86 4.15 5.15
N VAL A 50 -12.51 5.43 5.07
CA VAL A 50 -13.40 6.48 4.55
C VAL A 50 -13.62 6.31 3.05
N LEU A 51 -12.58 5.96 2.29
CA LEU A 51 -12.64 5.69 0.85
C LEU A 51 -13.29 4.34 0.50
N LYS A 52 -13.53 3.47 1.50
CA LYS A 52 -14.06 2.11 1.31
C LYS A 52 -13.20 1.24 0.40
N ILE A 53 -11.89 1.46 0.39
CA ILE A 53 -10.96 0.63 -0.37
C ILE A 53 -10.53 -0.57 0.49
N PRO A 54 -10.63 -1.81 -0.01
CA PRO A 54 -10.33 -3.02 0.75
C PRO A 54 -8.82 -3.28 0.88
N VAL A 55 -8.07 -2.26 1.34
CA VAL A 55 -6.61 -2.32 1.47
C VAL A 55 -6.19 -3.35 2.50
N ARG A 56 -5.28 -4.22 2.09
CA ARG A 56 -4.62 -5.22 2.92
C ARG A 56 -3.12 -5.03 2.90
N PHE A 57 -2.45 -5.39 3.98
CA PHE A 57 -1.00 -5.48 4.02
C PHE A 57 -0.57 -6.88 4.44
N THR A 58 0.61 -7.29 4.00
CA THR A 58 1.07 -8.65 4.19
C THR A 58 1.99 -8.75 5.38
N VAL A 59 1.78 -9.80 6.19
CA VAL A 59 2.61 -10.17 7.33
C VAL A 59 3.01 -11.64 7.24
N LYS A 60 4.04 -12.02 7.96
CA LYS A 60 4.35 -13.45 8.12
C LYS A 60 3.17 -14.16 8.80
N LYS A 61 2.80 -15.34 8.30
CA LYS A 61 1.67 -16.13 8.81
C LYS A 61 1.79 -16.43 10.31
N GLU A 62 3.03 -16.56 10.80
CA GLU A 62 3.31 -16.82 12.20
C GLU A 62 2.85 -15.66 13.11
N LEU A 63 2.88 -14.42 12.63
CA LEU A 63 2.41 -13.24 13.38
C LEU A 63 0.87 -13.22 13.55
N LEU A 64 0.14 -13.99 12.75
CA LEU A 64 -1.30 -14.16 12.89
C LEU A 64 -1.68 -15.31 13.83
N LYS A 65 -0.71 -15.88 14.55
CA LYS A 65 -0.95 -16.83 15.64
C LYS A 65 -0.89 -16.08 16.97
N GLY A 66 -1.81 -16.38 17.88
CA GLY A 66 -1.85 -15.75 19.21
C GLY A 66 -2.73 -14.49 19.31
N PRO A 67 -2.65 -13.75 20.42
CA PRO A 67 -3.60 -12.65 20.75
C PRO A 67 -3.50 -11.47 19.76
N LEU A 68 -2.33 -11.22 19.18
CA LEU A 68 -2.11 -10.16 18.20
C LEU A 68 -2.89 -10.35 16.90
N LYS A 69 -3.36 -11.58 16.61
CA LYS A 69 -4.18 -11.91 15.43
C LYS A 69 -5.41 -11.02 15.27
N TRP A 70 -6.12 -10.77 16.37
CA TRP A 70 -7.35 -9.97 16.33
C TRP A 70 -7.07 -8.53 15.90
N ILE A 71 -6.02 -7.93 16.44
CA ILE A 71 -5.60 -6.55 16.09
C ILE A 71 -5.13 -6.51 14.64
N LEU A 72 -4.25 -7.40 14.24
CA LEU A 72 -3.70 -7.43 12.89
C LEU A 72 -4.78 -7.69 11.83
N ASN A 73 -5.71 -8.62 12.08
CA ASN A 73 -6.84 -8.87 11.19
C ASN A 73 -7.76 -7.65 11.09
N GLY A 74 -8.06 -6.99 12.22
CA GLY A 74 -8.82 -5.73 12.24
C GLY A 74 -8.15 -4.62 11.44
N LEU A 75 -6.83 -4.58 11.44
CA LEU A 75 -6.04 -3.66 10.63
C LEU A 75 -5.90 -4.09 9.16
N GLY A 76 -6.42 -5.27 8.77
CA GLY A 76 -6.38 -5.75 7.40
C GLY A 76 -5.12 -6.52 7.03
N ALA A 77 -4.41 -7.10 8.00
CA ALA A 77 -3.29 -7.97 7.70
C ALA A 77 -3.71 -9.26 7.00
N ILE A 78 -2.91 -9.71 6.03
CA ILE A 78 -3.00 -11.03 5.42
C ILE A 78 -1.71 -11.80 5.70
N GLY A 79 -1.86 -12.99 6.29
CA GLY A 79 -0.72 -13.90 6.50
C GLY A 79 -0.27 -14.52 5.19
N ILE A 80 1.02 -14.36 4.87
CA ILE A 80 1.63 -15.06 3.75
C ILE A 80 2.35 -16.29 4.26
N ASP A 81 1.97 -17.45 3.70
CA ASP A 81 2.70 -18.68 3.85
C ASP A 81 3.79 -18.78 2.77
N ARG A 82 5.03 -18.85 3.19
CA ARG A 82 6.17 -19.01 2.28
C ARG A 82 6.52 -20.48 2.02
N THR A 83 5.77 -21.39 2.60
CA THR A 83 5.93 -22.84 2.34
C THR A 83 5.04 -23.24 1.17
N HIS A 84 5.66 -23.68 0.09
CA HIS A 84 4.93 -24.23 -1.05
C HIS A 84 4.34 -25.60 -0.67
N LYS A 85 3.15 -25.97 -1.24
CA LYS A 85 2.52 -27.29 -1.08
C LYS A 85 3.44 -28.49 -1.41
N LYS A 86 4.58 -28.24 -2.07
CA LYS A 86 5.61 -29.25 -2.42
C LYS A 86 6.93 -29.09 -1.64
N GLY A 87 6.93 -28.39 -0.49
CA GLY A 87 8.14 -28.23 0.32
C GLY A 87 9.18 -27.23 -0.21
N LYS A 88 8.96 -26.62 -1.38
CA LYS A 88 9.84 -25.58 -1.92
C LYS A 88 9.46 -24.21 -1.33
N LYS A 89 10.47 -23.41 -1.01
CA LYS A 89 10.29 -22.04 -0.48
C LYS A 89 9.77 -21.13 -1.61
N GLN A 90 8.56 -20.60 -1.44
CA GLN A 90 7.95 -19.67 -2.38
C GLN A 90 8.47 -18.24 -2.13
N SER A 91 8.72 -17.48 -3.18
CA SER A 91 9.06 -16.05 -3.04
C SER A 91 7.83 -15.26 -2.55
N MET A 92 8.07 -14.10 -1.91
CA MET A 92 6.99 -13.21 -1.47
C MET A 92 6.16 -12.72 -2.67
N THR A 93 6.80 -12.45 -3.80
CA THR A 93 6.16 -12.01 -5.03
C THR A 93 5.19 -13.07 -5.55
N GLU A 94 5.63 -14.32 -5.68
CA GLU A 94 4.77 -15.43 -6.12
C GLU A 94 3.58 -15.65 -5.18
N ALA A 95 3.81 -15.59 -3.87
CA ALA A 95 2.74 -15.74 -2.90
C ALA A 95 1.69 -14.61 -3.01
N MET A 96 2.12 -13.37 -3.29
CA MET A 96 1.20 -12.26 -3.51
C MET A 96 0.44 -12.39 -4.83
N ILE A 97 1.09 -12.81 -5.92
CA ILE A 97 0.43 -13.08 -7.20
C ILE A 97 -0.67 -14.14 -7.01
N GLN A 98 -0.36 -15.21 -6.29
CA GLN A 98 -1.36 -16.25 -6.00
C GLN A 98 -2.55 -15.69 -5.23
N LEU A 99 -2.34 -14.80 -4.23
CA LEU A 99 -3.43 -14.15 -3.50
C LEU A 99 -4.37 -13.35 -4.41
N PHE A 100 -3.83 -12.70 -5.44
CA PHE A 100 -4.63 -12.00 -6.44
C PHE A 100 -5.45 -12.97 -7.29
N ASN A 101 -4.89 -14.10 -7.68
CA ASN A 101 -5.59 -15.11 -8.49
C ASN A 101 -6.76 -15.78 -7.72
N GLU A 102 -6.65 -15.83 -6.39
CA GLU A 102 -7.66 -16.46 -5.52
C GLU A 102 -8.81 -15.51 -5.13
N ARG A 103 -8.73 -14.21 -5.45
CA ARG A 103 -9.69 -13.20 -4.99
C ARG A 103 -10.15 -12.26 -6.08
N GLU A 104 -11.42 -11.93 -6.07
CA GLU A 104 -12.00 -10.94 -6.99
C GLU A 104 -11.69 -9.50 -6.55
N GLU A 105 -11.73 -9.24 -5.26
CA GLU A 105 -11.39 -7.94 -4.68
C GLU A 105 -10.19 -8.08 -3.73
N LEU A 106 -9.12 -7.39 -4.04
CA LEU A 106 -7.92 -7.36 -3.21
C LEU A 106 -7.04 -6.15 -3.56
N VAL A 107 -6.74 -5.33 -2.58
CA VAL A 107 -5.73 -4.28 -2.71
C VAL A 107 -4.60 -4.58 -1.74
N ILE A 108 -3.42 -4.92 -2.25
CA ILE A 108 -2.24 -5.17 -1.42
C ILE A 108 -1.41 -3.89 -1.33
N LEU A 109 -1.22 -3.38 -0.10
CA LEU A 109 -0.37 -2.23 0.18
C LEU A 109 1.09 -2.65 0.29
N VAL A 110 1.95 -1.94 -0.43
CA VAL A 110 3.41 -2.13 -0.41
C VAL A 110 4.09 -0.77 -0.28
N THR A 111 5.14 -0.70 0.54
CA THR A 111 6.03 0.47 0.60
C THR A 111 7.26 0.17 -0.24
N PRO A 112 7.45 0.82 -1.41
CA PRO A 112 8.54 0.48 -2.33
C PRO A 112 9.93 0.79 -1.74
N GLU A 113 10.01 1.78 -0.86
CA GLU A 113 11.23 2.14 -0.13
C GLU A 113 11.69 1.01 0.81
N GLY A 114 10.76 0.23 1.38
CA GLY A 114 11.01 -0.86 2.32
C GLY A 114 11.58 -0.42 3.67
N THR A 115 11.63 0.88 3.91
CA THR A 115 12.11 1.55 5.13
C THR A 115 11.43 2.91 5.27
N ARG A 116 11.67 3.61 6.39
CA ARG A 116 11.23 5.01 6.62
C ARG A 116 12.33 6.02 6.43
N SER A 117 13.47 5.60 5.91
CA SER A 117 14.59 6.46 5.53
C SER A 117 14.59 6.66 4.03
N TYR A 118 15.16 7.77 3.57
CA TYR A 118 15.33 8.01 2.15
C TYR A 118 15.98 6.82 1.43
N GLN A 119 15.39 6.43 0.30
CA GLN A 119 15.91 5.39 -0.57
C GLN A 119 15.94 5.91 -2.01
N PRO A 120 17.15 6.04 -2.60
CA PRO A 120 17.28 6.46 -3.99
C PRO A 120 16.71 5.41 -4.96
N GLU A 121 16.84 4.13 -4.60
CA GLU A 121 16.33 3.02 -5.39
C GLU A 121 15.14 2.35 -4.70
N TRP A 122 14.04 2.24 -5.42
CA TRP A 122 12.86 1.52 -4.96
C TRP A 122 12.97 0.03 -5.26
N LYS A 123 12.46 -0.79 -4.35
CA LYS A 123 12.34 -2.23 -4.56
C LYS A 123 11.28 -2.51 -5.62
N SER A 124 11.65 -3.21 -6.69
CA SER A 124 10.77 -3.54 -7.83
C SER A 124 9.69 -4.59 -7.54
N GLY A 125 9.63 -5.12 -6.32
CA GLY A 125 8.71 -6.21 -5.97
C GLY A 125 7.24 -5.87 -6.24
N PHE A 126 6.80 -4.65 -5.99
CA PHE A 126 5.44 -4.20 -6.26
C PHE A 126 5.08 -4.26 -7.74
N TYR A 127 6.03 -3.86 -8.61
CA TYR A 127 5.84 -3.88 -10.06
C TYR A 127 5.69 -5.32 -10.57
N ARG A 128 6.60 -6.20 -10.15
CA ARG A 128 6.55 -7.63 -10.51
C ARG A 128 5.28 -8.33 -10.03
N ILE A 129 4.75 -7.93 -8.87
CA ILE A 129 3.46 -8.45 -8.37
C ILE A 129 2.33 -7.97 -9.27
N ALA A 130 2.28 -6.68 -9.61
CA ALA A 130 1.25 -6.10 -10.45
C ALA A 130 1.26 -6.71 -11.85
N GLU A 131 2.44 -6.82 -12.48
CA GLU A 131 2.66 -7.45 -13.78
C GLU A 131 2.21 -8.91 -13.77
N GLY A 132 2.71 -9.73 -12.83
CA GLY A 132 2.40 -11.15 -12.74
C GLY A 132 0.95 -11.47 -12.37
N ALA A 133 0.27 -10.56 -11.69
CA ALA A 133 -1.15 -10.67 -11.35
C ALA A 133 -2.08 -10.02 -12.39
N GLY A 134 -1.55 -9.28 -13.37
CA GLY A 134 -2.33 -8.56 -14.36
C GLY A 134 -3.22 -7.46 -13.75
N VAL A 135 -2.74 -6.79 -12.68
CA VAL A 135 -3.50 -5.76 -11.96
C VAL A 135 -2.77 -4.41 -12.02
N PRO A 136 -3.49 -3.28 -11.93
CA PRO A 136 -2.88 -1.96 -11.93
C PRO A 136 -2.09 -1.69 -10.64
N ILE A 137 -1.20 -0.68 -10.72
CA ILE A 137 -0.51 -0.08 -9.60
C ILE A 137 -1.22 1.23 -9.25
N LEU A 138 -1.69 1.38 -8.02
CA LEU A 138 -2.31 2.59 -7.50
C LEU A 138 -1.32 3.35 -6.60
N CYS A 139 -1.32 4.67 -6.71
CA CYS A 139 -0.45 5.56 -5.92
C CYS A 139 -1.17 6.08 -4.68
N GLY A 140 -1.12 5.35 -3.57
CA GLY A 140 -1.60 5.84 -2.28
C GLY A 140 -0.61 6.85 -1.68
N TYR A 141 -1.12 7.97 -1.14
CA TYR A 141 -0.27 9.02 -0.60
C TYR A 141 -0.82 9.70 0.64
N LEU A 142 0.10 10.24 1.42
CA LEU A 142 -0.16 11.15 2.54
C LEU A 142 0.68 12.41 2.34
N ASP A 143 0.02 13.51 2.00
CA ASP A 143 0.64 14.82 1.93
C ASP A 143 0.50 15.52 3.28
N TYR A 144 1.57 15.55 4.05
CA TYR A 144 1.59 16.15 5.39
C TYR A 144 1.59 17.66 5.36
N GLU A 145 2.09 18.28 4.30
CA GLU A 145 2.10 19.73 4.13
C GLU A 145 0.67 20.26 3.98
N ASN A 146 -0.11 19.63 3.08
CA ASN A 146 -1.48 20.00 2.80
C ASN A 146 -2.53 19.24 3.61
N LYS A 147 -2.11 18.28 4.45
CA LYS A 147 -2.99 17.38 5.23
C LYS A 147 -3.99 16.64 4.33
N ILE A 148 -3.52 16.09 3.22
CA ILE A 148 -4.35 15.35 2.26
C ILE A 148 -3.91 13.87 2.25
N ALA A 149 -4.88 12.98 2.45
CA ALA A 149 -4.74 11.55 2.26
C ALA A 149 -5.55 11.11 1.04
N GLY A 150 -4.98 10.30 0.16
CA GLY A 150 -5.70 9.91 -1.04
C GLY A 150 -5.05 8.82 -1.86
N VAL A 151 -5.68 8.57 -3.01
CA VAL A 151 -5.16 7.71 -4.07
C VAL A 151 -4.98 8.58 -5.31
N GLY A 152 -3.78 8.61 -5.83
CA GLY A 152 -3.38 9.33 -7.04
C GLY A 152 -3.63 8.50 -8.30
N PRO A 153 -2.81 8.67 -9.35
CA PRO A 153 -2.98 7.99 -10.62
C PRO A 153 -2.83 6.47 -10.49
N SER A 154 -3.36 5.78 -11.50
CA SER A 154 -3.18 4.36 -11.75
C SER A 154 -2.17 4.17 -12.88
N PHE A 155 -1.28 3.20 -12.75
CA PHE A 155 -0.31 2.81 -13.75
C PHE A 155 -0.47 1.33 -14.11
N ASP A 156 -0.38 0.99 -15.38
CA ASP A 156 -0.28 -0.40 -15.82
C ASP A 156 1.17 -0.89 -15.65
N ALA A 157 1.32 -2.10 -15.16
CA ALA A 157 2.64 -2.75 -15.06
C ALA A 157 2.99 -3.43 -16.39
N LYS A 158 3.20 -2.64 -17.46
CA LYS A 158 3.53 -3.09 -18.81
C LYS A 158 4.69 -2.27 -19.38
N GLY A 159 5.54 -2.92 -20.20
CA GLY A 159 6.67 -2.27 -20.85
C GLY A 159 7.90 -2.15 -19.94
N ASP A 160 8.71 -1.10 -20.11
CA ASP A 160 9.95 -0.94 -19.36
C ASP A 160 9.67 -0.61 -17.89
N MET A 161 10.11 -1.52 -17.03
CA MET A 161 9.90 -1.41 -15.58
C MET A 161 10.61 -0.20 -14.96
N ILE A 162 11.81 0.10 -15.42
CA ILE A 162 12.65 1.19 -14.85
C ILE A 162 12.00 2.53 -15.21
N GLU A 163 11.62 2.71 -16.46
CA GLU A 163 10.95 3.91 -16.94
C GLU A 163 9.60 4.13 -16.22
N ASN A 164 8.82 3.07 -16.04
CA ASN A 164 7.54 3.16 -15.34
C ASN A 164 7.70 3.48 -13.85
N ILE A 165 8.70 2.89 -13.17
CA ILE A 165 8.98 3.22 -11.77
C ILE A 165 9.39 4.69 -11.65
N GLU A 166 10.15 5.23 -12.60
CA GLU A 166 10.53 6.64 -12.56
C GLU A 166 9.33 7.57 -12.77
N LYS A 167 8.44 7.28 -13.71
CA LYS A 167 7.16 8.00 -13.88
C LYS A 167 6.31 7.98 -12.60
N ILE A 168 6.30 6.86 -11.89
CA ILE A 168 5.61 6.74 -10.61
C ILE A 168 6.27 7.64 -9.56
N LYS A 169 7.61 7.68 -9.49
CA LYS A 169 8.34 8.58 -8.59
C LYS A 169 8.07 10.05 -8.88
N ASP A 170 7.93 10.43 -10.15
CA ASP A 170 7.58 11.79 -10.56
C ASP A 170 6.29 12.28 -9.91
N PHE A 171 5.29 11.41 -9.80
CA PHE A 171 4.07 11.71 -9.07
C PHE A 171 4.32 12.00 -7.58
N TYR A 172 5.25 11.28 -6.95
CA TYR A 172 5.52 11.41 -5.51
C TYR A 172 6.48 12.55 -5.14
N ARG A 173 7.34 13.03 -6.05
CA ARG A 173 8.34 14.08 -5.78
C ARG A 173 7.77 15.35 -5.13
N PRO A 174 6.61 15.89 -5.56
CA PRO A 174 6.01 17.05 -4.91
C PRO A 174 5.36 16.74 -3.55
N ILE A 175 5.07 15.48 -3.24
CA ILE A 175 4.32 15.09 -2.04
C ILE A 175 5.25 15.06 -0.83
N LYS A 176 4.89 15.80 0.22
CA LYS A 176 5.70 15.90 1.44
C LYS A 176 5.25 14.89 2.50
N GLY A 177 6.15 13.95 2.83
CA GLY A 177 5.97 13.08 4.00
C GLY A 177 6.09 13.84 5.32
N LYS A 178 5.87 13.17 6.44
CA LYS A 178 6.05 13.77 7.78
C LYS A 178 7.47 14.30 7.99
N TYR A 179 8.44 13.66 7.42
CA TYR A 179 9.86 14.03 7.40
C TYR A 179 10.28 14.24 5.93
N PRO A 180 10.17 15.47 5.40
CA PRO A 180 10.37 15.74 3.97
C PRO A 180 11.76 15.36 3.47
N GLU A 181 12.79 15.47 4.33
CA GLU A 181 14.16 15.07 4.01
C GLU A 181 14.34 13.57 3.71
N LYS A 182 13.36 12.75 4.09
CA LYS A 182 13.30 11.29 3.83
C LYS A 182 12.39 10.94 2.67
N GLY A 183 11.81 11.94 2.02
CA GLY A 183 10.85 11.76 0.93
C GLY A 183 11.46 11.33 -0.40
N VAL A 184 10.64 11.26 -1.43
CA VAL A 184 11.04 10.90 -2.79
C VAL A 184 11.72 12.09 -3.47
N ARG A 185 12.83 11.85 -4.22
CA ARG A 185 13.62 12.86 -4.93
C ARG A 185 13.74 12.52 -6.41
#